data_68b0c351ce563e495a6e4b3ee06af535
#
_entry.id   68b0c351ce563e495a6e4b3ee06af535
#
_cell.length_a   1.000
_cell.length_b   1.000
_cell.length_c   1.000
_cell.angle_alpha   90.00
_cell.angle_beta   90.00
_cell.angle_gamma   90.00
#
_symmetry.space_group_name_H-M   'P 1'
#
loop_
_entity.id
_entity.type
_entity.pdbx_description
1 polymer ?
#
loop_
_entity_poly.entity_id
_entity_poly.type
_entity_poly.pdbx_seq_one_letter_code
_entity_poly.pdbx_strand_id
1 'polypeptide(L)'
;MSPLRAVLLDAGGTLFVERRPRPRMYADVARRHGLSCDEAAIGRAMTEVHAALPVRAGGGFRYTRPWFERFIAEVFARAGAPALPPGVAPDLFDAFADPASFRVFDEIPPLLEKLRRAGLRLAVVSNWSPGLDALLDGLGLAAHFGAVVSSGSAEVEKPAHGIFTLALARLGVPAEAALHVGDDRVKDFEGALAAGLRAALLDRSGRDASAWSTLAPLAGLFDGNPPG
;
A
#
# COMPACT_ATOMS: atom_id res chain seq x y z
N MET A 1 -12.73 -13.34 23.62
CA MET A 1 -12.37 -12.89 22.25
C MET A 1 -11.75 -14.09 21.54
N SER A 2 -12.11 -14.33 20.27
CA SER A 2 -11.51 -15.42 19.50
C SER A 2 -9.98 -15.25 19.43
N PRO A 3 -9.19 -16.35 19.47
CA PRO A 3 -7.75 -16.25 19.30
C PRO A 3 -7.41 -15.67 17.92
N LEU A 4 -6.33 -14.91 17.84
CA LEU A 4 -5.85 -14.34 16.58
C LEU A 4 -5.28 -15.46 15.70
N ARG A 5 -5.72 -15.55 14.44
CA ARG A 5 -5.33 -16.57 13.47
C ARG A 5 -4.69 -15.98 12.21
N ALA A 6 -4.92 -14.70 11.94
CA ALA A 6 -4.34 -14.02 10.78
C ALA A 6 -3.97 -12.58 11.10
N VAL A 7 -2.94 -12.10 10.39
CA VAL A 7 -2.58 -10.68 10.32
C VAL A 7 -2.59 -10.25 8.86
N LEU A 8 -3.33 -9.17 8.59
CA LEU A 8 -3.37 -8.48 7.30
C LEU A 8 -2.55 -7.20 7.45
N LEU A 9 -1.67 -6.92 6.51
CA LEU A 9 -0.79 -5.76 6.53
C LEU A 9 -1.04 -4.90 5.28
N ASP A 10 -1.08 -3.58 5.44
CA ASP A 10 -0.93 -2.69 4.29
C ASP A 10 0.50 -2.77 3.75
N ALA A 11 0.74 -2.22 2.56
CA ALA A 11 2.03 -2.29 1.89
C ALA A 11 2.86 -1.01 2.06
N GLY A 12 2.50 0.04 1.32
CA GLY A 12 3.23 1.31 1.34
C GLY A 12 3.06 2.06 2.66
N GLY A 13 4.14 2.56 3.27
CA GLY A 13 4.11 3.17 4.60
C GLY A 13 4.11 2.16 5.75
N THR A 14 3.72 0.91 5.49
CA THR A 14 3.65 -0.17 6.48
C THR A 14 4.80 -1.17 6.33
N LEU A 15 4.94 -1.84 5.20
CA LEU A 15 6.01 -2.81 4.92
C LEU A 15 7.27 -2.16 4.32
N PHE A 16 7.06 -1.20 3.45
CA PHE A 16 8.13 -0.50 2.73
C PHE A 16 7.75 0.95 2.44
N VAL A 17 8.74 1.74 2.03
CA VAL A 17 8.58 3.14 1.65
C VAL A 17 9.38 3.44 0.40
N GLU A 18 8.97 4.42 -0.37
CA GLU A 18 9.76 4.92 -1.50
C GLU A 18 11.11 5.48 -1.02
N ARG A 19 12.19 5.16 -1.74
CA ARG A 19 13.54 5.70 -1.46
C ARG A 19 13.65 7.20 -1.69
N ARG A 20 12.74 7.75 -2.50
CA ARG A 20 12.63 9.18 -2.81
C ARG A 20 11.18 9.61 -2.69
N PRO A 21 10.89 10.85 -2.23
CA PRO A 21 9.53 11.38 -2.23
C PRO A 21 8.88 11.24 -3.62
N ARG A 22 7.61 10.87 -3.67
CA ARG A 22 6.87 10.68 -4.95
C ARG A 22 6.98 11.88 -5.89
N PRO A 23 6.80 13.15 -5.44
CA PRO A 23 6.97 14.30 -6.34
C PRO A 23 8.35 14.36 -6.98
N ARG A 24 9.40 13.97 -6.25
CA ARG A 24 10.77 13.87 -6.76
C ARG A 24 10.93 12.80 -7.82
N MET A 25 10.32 11.63 -7.62
CA MET A 25 10.34 10.55 -8.63
C MET A 25 9.69 11.04 -9.93
N TYR A 26 8.56 11.76 -9.84
CA TYR A 26 7.88 12.35 -10.99
C TYR A 26 8.78 13.37 -11.70
N ALA A 27 9.39 14.30 -10.97
CA ALA A 27 10.29 15.30 -11.54
C ALA A 27 11.54 14.66 -12.19
N ASP A 28 12.12 13.63 -11.57
CA ASP A 28 13.30 12.94 -12.09
C ASP A 28 12.98 12.18 -13.38
N VAL A 29 11.83 11.50 -13.46
CA VAL A 29 11.39 10.84 -14.69
C VAL A 29 11.12 11.87 -15.79
N ALA A 30 10.33 12.91 -15.50
CA ALA A 30 10.03 13.98 -16.46
C ALA A 30 11.30 14.61 -17.03
N ARG A 31 12.30 14.85 -16.19
CA ARG A 31 13.60 15.44 -16.60
C ARG A 31 14.35 14.55 -17.59
N ARG A 32 14.29 13.22 -17.46
CA ARG A 32 14.86 12.29 -18.44
C ARG A 32 14.23 12.42 -19.82
N HIS A 33 12.97 12.87 -19.88
CA HIS A 33 12.23 13.15 -21.10
C HIS A 33 12.26 14.63 -21.53
N GLY A 34 13.19 15.42 -20.96
CA GLY A 34 13.38 16.83 -21.32
C GLY A 34 12.35 17.80 -20.73
N LEU A 35 11.52 17.34 -19.77
CA LEU A 35 10.49 18.15 -19.13
C LEU A 35 10.95 18.54 -17.71
N SER A 36 11.03 19.85 -17.43
CA SER A 36 11.35 20.36 -16.08
C SER A 36 10.06 20.83 -15.39
N CYS A 37 9.80 20.31 -14.19
CA CYS A 37 8.64 20.70 -13.38
C CYS A 37 9.08 20.91 -11.92
N ASP A 38 8.40 21.82 -11.23
CA ASP A 38 8.59 22.06 -9.80
C ASP A 38 8.02 20.89 -8.96
N GLU A 39 8.86 20.35 -8.07
CA GLU A 39 8.47 19.20 -7.21
C GLU A 39 7.29 19.56 -6.29
N ALA A 40 7.23 20.80 -5.77
CA ALA A 40 6.14 21.21 -4.90
C ALA A 40 4.83 21.35 -5.68
N ALA A 41 4.88 21.84 -6.93
CA ALA A 41 3.71 21.93 -7.80
C ALA A 41 3.19 20.52 -8.14
N ILE A 42 4.09 19.57 -8.47
CA ILE A 42 3.73 18.16 -8.67
C ILE A 42 3.05 17.59 -7.43
N GLY A 43 3.61 17.81 -6.23
CA GLY A 43 3.04 17.30 -4.97
C GLY A 43 1.63 17.80 -4.69
N ARG A 44 1.38 19.10 -4.91
CA ARG A 44 0.03 19.69 -4.80
C ARG A 44 -0.93 19.08 -5.83
N ALA A 45 -0.49 19.03 -7.09
CA ALA A 45 -1.28 18.49 -8.18
C ALA A 45 -1.65 17.01 -7.94
N MET A 46 -0.73 16.19 -7.41
CA MET A 46 -1.02 14.78 -7.05
C MET A 46 -2.17 14.65 -6.07
N THR A 47 -2.18 15.47 -5.01
CA THR A 47 -3.26 15.46 -4.01
C THR A 47 -4.60 15.86 -4.63
N GLU A 48 -4.60 16.96 -5.38
CA GLU A 48 -5.81 17.50 -6.01
C GLU A 48 -6.39 16.54 -7.07
N VAL A 49 -5.53 16.00 -7.94
CA VAL A 49 -5.96 15.04 -8.98
C VAL A 49 -6.45 13.75 -8.36
N HIS A 50 -5.76 13.22 -7.34
CA HIS A 50 -6.20 11.99 -6.68
C HIS A 50 -7.58 12.14 -6.04
N ALA A 51 -7.87 13.32 -5.47
CA ALA A 51 -9.19 13.62 -4.89
C ALA A 51 -10.28 13.80 -5.97
N ALA A 52 -9.93 14.38 -7.13
CA ALA A 52 -10.88 14.72 -8.18
C ALA A 52 -11.12 13.60 -9.19
N LEU A 53 -10.09 12.79 -9.48
CA LEU A 53 -10.20 11.75 -10.50
C LEU A 53 -11.04 10.58 -9.99
N PRO A 54 -12.10 10.18 -10.74
CA PRO A 54 -12.93 9.05 -10.35
C PRO A 54 -12.13 7.76 -10.18
N VAL A 55 -12.65 6.84 -9.35
CA VAL A 55 -12.07 5.51 -9.13
C VAL A 55 -11.93 4.73 -10.46
N ARG A 56 -12.85 4.97 -11.41
CA ARG A 56 -12.73 4.47 -12.80
C ARG A 56 -12.51 5.64 -13.73
N ALA A 57 -11.36 5.64 -14.39
CA ALA A 57 -10.96 6.64 -15.38
C ALA A 57 -10.00 6.03 -16.41
N GLY A 58 -9.90 6.64 -17.60
CA GLY A 58 -8.98 6.19 -18.64
C GLY A 58 -9.22 4.74 -19.14
N GLY A 59 -10.41 4.19 -18.86
CA GLY A 59 -10.72 2.79 -19.20
C GLY A 59 -10.25 1.77 -18.13
N GLY A 60 -9.75 2.20 -16.98
CA GLY A 60 -9.31 1.31 -15.90
C GLY A 60 -9.81 1.69 -14.51
N PHE A 61 -9.60 0.79 -13.57
CA PHE A 61 -9.78 1.03 -12.14
C PHE A 61 -8.56 1.74 -11.56
N ARG A 62 -8.74 2.47 -10.44
CA ARG A 62 -7.66 3.19 -9.75
C ARG A 62 -6.43 2.28 -9.54
N TYR A 63 -5.23 2.83 -9.79
CA TYR A 63 -3.92 2.17 -9.78
C TYR A 63 -3.68 1.14 -10.90
N THR A 64 -4.63 0.85 -11.80
CA THR A 64 -4.30 0.13 -13.05
C THR A 64 -3.56 1.06 -14.01
N ARG A 65 -2.81 0.49 -14.98
CA ARG A 65 -2.03 1.29 -15.95
C ARG A 65 -2.86 2.36 -16.66
N PRO A 66 -4.05 2.07 -17.23
CA PRO A 66 -4.83 3.10 -17.93
C PRO A 66 -5.27 4.25 -17.00
N TRP A 67 -5.68 3.94 -15.77
CA TRP A 67 -6.02 4.95 -14.78
C TRP A 67 -4.80 5.78 -14.38
N PHE A 68 -3.66 5.13 -14.19
CA PHE A 68 -2.43 5.79 -13.76
C PHE A 68 -1.87 6.72 -14.83
N GLU A 69 -1.93 6.32 -16.11
CA GLU A 69 -1.53 7.18 -17.22
C GLU A 69 -2.41 8.43 -17.32
N ARG A 70 -3.72 8.30 -17.10
CA ARG A 70 -4.63 9.45 -17.01
C ARG A 70 -4.29 10.33 -15.80
N PHE A 71 -4.07 9.73 -14.65
CA PHE A 71 -3.67 10.45 -13.44
C PHE A 71 -2.39 11.26 -13.65
N ILE A 72 -1.35 10.65 -14.22
CA ILE A 72 -0.09 11.33 -14.51
C ILE A 72 -0.29 12.50 -15.46
N ALA A 73 -1.04 12.32 -16.53
CA ALA A 73 -1.30 13.38 -17.51
C ALA A 73 -1.96 14.60 -16.83
N GLU A 74 -2.95 14.37 -15.97
CA GLU A 74 -3.61 15.45 -15.23
C GLU A 74 -2.71 16.10 -14.17
N VAL A 75 -1.87 15.32 -13.47
CA VAL A 75 -0.89 15.86 -12.52
C VAL A 75 0.06 16.83 -13.21
N PHE A 76 0.65 16.45 -14.32
CA PHE A 76 1.59 17.31 -15.05
C PHE A 76 0.89 18.54 -15.66
N ALA A 77 -0.32 18.38 -16.19
CA ALA A 77 -1.10 19.50 -16.69
C ALA A 77 -1.37 20.54 -15.59
N ARG A 78 -1.78 20.11 -14.38
CA ARG A 78 -1.99 21.00 -13.24
C ARG A 78 -0.70 21.56 -12.66
N ALA A 79 0.40 20.84 -12.76
CA ALA A 79 1.73 21.33 -12.39
C ALA A 79 2.32 22.35 -13.39
N GLY A 80 1.57 22.71 -14.44
CA GLY A 80 1.96 23.72 -15.42
C GLY A 80 2.79 23.20 -16.58
N ALA A 81 2.87 21.89 -16.80
CA ALA A 81 3.55 21.35 -17.95
C ALA A 81 2.77 21.59 -19.26
N PRO A 82 3.43 22.10 -20.33
CA PRO A 82 2.73 22.44 -21.57
C PRO A 82 2.20 21.21 -22.34
N ALA A 83 2.95 20.13 -22.29
CA ALA A 83 2.58 18.82 -22.83
C ALA A 83 3.41 17.74 -22.13
N LEU A 84 2.81 16.56 -21.92
CA LEU A 84 3.50 15.43 -21.34
C LEU A 84 4.16 14.61 -22.45
N PRO A 85 5.50 14.41 -22.46
CA PRO A 85 6.16 13.52 -23.41
C PRO A 85 5.64 12.08 -23.28
N PRO A 86 5.45 11.34 -24.39
CA PRO A 86 4.78 10.02 -24.41
C PRO A 86 5.41 8.97 -23.49
N GLY A 87 6.72 9.04 -23.24
CA GLY A 87 7.44 8.08 -22.39
C GLY A 87 7.30 8.31 -20.87
N VAL A 88 6.85 9.49 -20.44
CA VAL A 88 6.83 9.84 -19.00
C VAL A 88 5.88 8.96 -18.20
N ALA A 89 4.65 8.76 -18.68
CA ALA A 89 3.66 7.98 -17.94
C ALA A 89 4.01 6.48 -17.86
N PRO A 90 4.43 5.81 -18.96
CA PRO A 90 4.96 4.45 -18.88
C PRO A 90 6.12 4.29 -17.91
N ASP A 91 7.15 5.15 -18.01
CA ASP A 91 8.34 5.07 -17.16
C ASP A 91 8.02 5.30 -15.68
N LEU A 92 7.06 6.17 -15.37
CA LEU A 92 6.58 6.36 -14.01
C LEU A 92 5.83 5.12 -13.49
N PHE A 93 4.96 4.52 -14.32
CA PHE A 93 4.28 3.31 -13.93
C PHE A 93 5.28 2.19 -13.61
N ASP A 94 6.29 2.03 -14.46
CA ASP A 94 7.33 1.03 -14.30
C ASP A 94 8.24 1.32 -13.08
N ALA A 95 8.51 2.60 -12.77
CA ALA A 95 9.25 3.00 -11.57
C ALA A 95 8.51 2.61 -10.27
N PHE A 96 7.16 2.59 -10.27
CA PHE A 96 6.35 2.10 -9.14
C PHE A 96 6.18 0.57 -9.13
N ALA A 97 6.61 -0.13 -10.16
CA ALA A 97 6.72 -1.58 -10.19
C ALA A 97 8.16 -2.07 -9.87
N ASP A 98 9.16 -1.20 -9.92
CA ASP A 98 10.55 -1.54 -9.69
C ASP A 98 10.88 -1.63 -8.19
N PRO A 99 11.28 -2.82 -7.67
CA PRO A 99 11.72 -2.98 -6.27
C PRO A 99 12.85 -2.04 -5.86
N ALA A 100 13.73 -1.63 -6.78
CA ALA A 100 14.82 -0.69 -6.52
C ALA A 100 14.32 0.71 -6.12
N SER A 101 13.08 1.05 -6.44
CA SER A 101 12.45 2.31 -6.02
C SER A 101 12.06 2.35 -4.54
N PHE A 102 12.08 1.21 -3.85
CA PHE A 102 11.59 1.08 -2.48
C PHE A 102 12.66 0.61 -1.51
N ARG A 103 12.39 0.80 -0.23
CA ARG A 103 13.15 0.26 0.89
C ARG A 103 12.19 -0.39 1.88
N VAL A 104 12.41 -1.66 2.14
CA VAL A 104 11.70 -2.39 3.22
C VAL A 104 12.16 -1.81 4.56
N PHE A 105 11.25 -1.65 5.52
CA PHE A 105 11.62 -1.26 6.88
C PHE A 105 12.34 -2.42 7.57
N ASP A 106 13.42 -2.12 8.31
CA ASP A 106 14.33 -3.13 8.87
C ASP A 106 13.64 -4.10 9.84
N GLU A 107 12.56 -3.67 10.49
CA GLU A 107 11.77 -4.50 11.41
C GLU A 107 10.90 -5.55 10.69
N ILE A 108 10.65 -5.41 9.37
CA ILE A 108 9.67 -6.23 8.66
C ILE A 108 10.10 -7.69 8.50
N PRO A 109 11.30 -8.01 7.96
CA PRO A 109 11.67 -9.41 7.77
C PRO A 109 11.64 -10.23 9.08
N PRO A 110 12.24 -9.76 10.20
CA PRO A 110 12.19 -10.51 11.46
C PRO A 110 10.78 -10.62 12.03
N LEU A 111 9.93 -9.59 11.85
CA LEU A 111 8.54 -9.61 12.28
C LEU A 111 7.75 -10.70 11.52
N LEU A 112 7.81 -10.70 10.18
CA LEU A 112 7.07 -11.67 9.36
C LEU A 112 7.45 -13.10 9.71
N GLU A 113 8.74 -13.36 9.92
CA GLU A 113 9.22 -14.67 10.35
C GLU A 113 8.67 -15.06 11.73
N LYS A 114 8.64 -14.12 12.68
CA LYS A 114 8.08 -14.35 14.01
C LYS A 114 6.59 -14.67 13.95
N LEU A 115 5.81 -13.91 13.19
CA LEU A 115 4.36 -14.14 13.04
C LEU A 115 4.08 -15.51 12.39
N ARG A 116 4.87 -15.92 11.39
CA ARG A 116 4.75 -17.25 10.79
C ARG A 116 5.09 -18.38 11.77
N ARG A 117 6.15 -18.23 12.57
CA ARG A 117 6.49 -19.21 13.63
C ARG A 117 5.40 -19.31 14.70
N ALA A 118 4.68 -18.23 14.95
CA ALA A 118 3.50 -18.25 15.82
C ALA A 118 2.25 -18.88 15.16
N GLY A 119 2.37 -19.46 13.96
CA GLY A 119 1.28 -20.15 13.26
C GLY A 119 0.25 -19.22 12.62
N LEU A 120 0.53 -17.91 12.50
CA LEU A 120 -0.38 -16.96 11.91
C LEU A 120 -0.36 -17.01 10.38
N ARG A 121 -1.53 -16.89 9.77
CA ARG A 121 -1.68 -16.67 8.33
C ARG A 121 -1.51 -15.18 8.03
N LEU A 122 -0.69 -14.85 7.03
CA LEU A 122 -0.39 -13.47 6.69
C LEU A 122 -0.95 -13.12 5.31
N ALA A 123 -1.50 -11.91 5.17
CA ALA A 123 -1.89 -11.35 3.88
C ALA A 123 -1.45 -9.90 3.75
N VAL A 124 -1.27 -9.46 2.50
CA VAL A 124 -1.18 -8.03 2.17
C VAL A 124 -2.51 -7.56 1.61
N VAL A 125 -3.00 -6.41 2.08
CA VAL A 125 -4.22 -5.74 1.59
C VAL A 125 -3.90 -4.27 1.34
N SER A 126 -3.75 -3.88 0.08
CA SER A 126 -3.28 -2.52 -0.23
C SER A 126 -4.01 -1.87 -1.40
N ASN A 127 -4.20 -0.56 -1.30
CA ASN A 127 -4.61 0.27 -2.43
C ASN A 127 -3.41 0.47 -3.36
N TRP A 128 -3.17 -0.48 -4.25
CA TRP A 128 -1.99 -0.60 -5.10
C TRP A 128 -2.34 -1.13 -6.49
N SER A 129 -1.36 -1.04 -7.40
CA SER A 129 -1.47 -1.60 -8.75
C SER A 129 -1.59 -3.13 -8.75
N PRO A 130 -2.04 -3.75 -9.86
CA PRO A 130 -2.08 -5.21 -10.01
C PRO A 130 -0.71 -5.89 -9.86
N GLY A 131 0.40 -5.14 -10.04
CA GLY A 131 1.77 -5.66 -9.92
C GLY A 131 2.31 -5.81 -8.50
N LEU A 132 1.47 -5.67 -7.45
CA LEU A 132 1.93 -5.75 -6.06
C LEU A 132 2.59 -7.08 -5.71
N ASP A 133 2.10 -8.20 -6.23
CA ASP A 133 2.71 -9.52 -6.01
C ASP A 133 4.16 -9.56 -6.50
N ALA A 134 4.41 -9.09 -7.73
CA ALA A 134 5.75 -9.06 -8.31
C ALA A 134 6.67 -8.08 -7.56
N LEU A 135 6.14 -6.95 -7.09
CA LEU A 135 6.90 -6.01 -6.26
C LEU A 135 7.31 -6.65 -4.93
N LEU A 136 6.41 -7.34 -4.24
CA LEU A 136 6.70 -8.03 -3.00
C LEU A 136 7.72 -9.14 -3.20
N ASP A 137 7.66 -9.87 -4.33
CA ASP A 137 8.65 -10.89 -4.69
C ASP A 137 10.03 -10.26 -4.88
N GLY A 138 10.13 -9.20 -5.66
CA GLY A 138 11.38 -8.47 -5.86
C GLY A 138 11.96 -7.81 -4.60
N LEU A 139 11.12 -7.54 -3.59
CA LEU A 139 11.52 -7.06 -2.27
C LEU A 139 11.87 -8.21 -1.29
N GLY A 140 11.74 -9.48 -1.72
CA GLY A 140 12.00 -10.66 -0.90
C GLY A 140 10.94 -10.95 0.17
N LEU A 141 9.73 -10.41 0.03
CA LEU A 141 8.67 -10.51 1.03
C LEU A 141 7.57 -11.51 0.66
N ALA A 142 7.39 -11.84 -0.62
CA ALA A 142 6.23 -12.61 -1.11
C ALA A 142 6.04 -13.96 -0.40
N ALA A 143 7.13 -14.69 -0.12
CA ALA A 143 7.09 -16.01 0.50
C ALA A 143 6.49 -16.04 1.93
N HIS A 144 6.31 -14.89 2.56
CA HIS A 144 5.70 -14.79 3.88
C HIS A 144 4.17 -14.77 3.84
N PHE A 145 3.57 -14.42 2.71
CA PHE A 145 2.14 -14.15 2.59
C PHE A 145 1.39 -15.29 1.93
N GLY A 146 0.30 -15.73 2.57
CA GLY A 146 -0.64 -16.69 2.00
C GLY A 146 -1.62 -16.05 1.00
N ALA A 147 -1.74 -14.71 1.02
CA ALA A 147 -2.56 -13.96 0.07
C ALA A 147 -2.03 -12.53 -0.10
N VAL A 148 -2.11 -12.04 -1.33
CA VAL A 148 -1.90 -10.61 -1.66
C VAL A 148 -3.15 -10.11 -2.37
N VAL A 149 -3.70 -8.99 -1.89
CA VAL A 149 -4.90 -8.36 -2.46
C VAL A 149 -4.58 -6.90 -2.72
N SER A 150 -4.39 -6.56 -3.98
CA SER A 150 -4.27 -5.18 -4.43
C SER A 150 -5.61 -4.66 -4.94
N SER A 151 -5.92 -3.39 -4.69
CA SER A 151 -7.16 -2.78 -5.17
C SER A 151 -7.27 -2.77 -6.69
N GLY A 152 -6.14 -2.61 -7.38
CA GLY A 152 -6.11 -2.64 -8.84
C GLY A 152 -6.47 -3.99 -9.44
N SER A 153 -6.14 -5.12 -8.77
CA SER A 153 -6.54 -6.46 -9.20
C SER A 153 -7.95 -6.82 -8.77
N ALA A 154 -8.35 -6.38 -7.56
CA ALA A 154 -9.65 -6.71 -6.99
C ALA A 154 -10.79 -5.81 -7.48
N GLU A 155 -10.47 -4.69 -8.11
CA GLU A 155 -11.38 -3.61 -8.50
C GLU A 155 -12.29 -3.12 -7.34
N VAL A 156 -11.75 -3.23 -6.13
CA VAL A 156 -12.31 -2.69 -4.89
C VAL A 156 -11.18 -2.17 -4.02
N GLU A 157 -11.35 -0.97 -3.44
CA GLU A 157 -10.28 -0.33 -2.64
C GLU A 157 -10.72 -0.14 -1.18
N LYS A 158 -9.75 -0.10 -0.27
CA LYS A 158 -9.98 0.32 1.12
C LYS A 158 -10.51 1.77 1.13
N PRO A 159 -11.50 2.11 1.98
CA PRO A 159 -12.00 1.34 3.13
C PRO A 159 -13.17 0.38 2.84
N ALA A 160 -13.52 0.08 1.58
CA ALA A 160 -14.62 -0.81 1.27
C ALA A 160 -14.37 -2.23 1.82
N HIS A 161 -15.41 -2.82 2.46
CA HIS A 161 -15.34 -4.14 3.10
C HIS A 161 -14.87 -5.25 2.15
N GLY A 162 -15.23 -5.17 0.87
CA GLY A 162 -14.96 -6.22 -0.12
C GLY A 162 -13.48 -6.60 -0.24
N ILE A 163 -12.56 -5.64 -0.09
CA ILE A 163 -11.13 -5.93 -0.21
C ILE A 163 -10.61 -6.76 0.97
N PHE A 164 -11.10 -6.49 2.21
CA PHE A 164 -10.77 -7.27 3.41
C PHE A 164 -11.41 -8.65 3.35
N THR A 165 -12.68 -8.73 2.96
CA THR A 165 -13.41 -10.00 2.80
C THR A 165 -12.70 -10.92 1.81
N LEU A 166 -12.19 -10.39 0.70
CA LEU A 166 -11.44 -11.16 -0.28
C LEU A 166 -10.15 -11.75 0.31
N ALA A 167 -9.41 -10.97 1.09
CA ALA A 167 -8.20 -11.45 1.76
C ALA A 167 -8.51 -12.54 2.80
N LEU A 168 -9.54 -12.33 3.63
CA LEU A 168 -10.00 -13.30 4.62
C LEU A 168 -10.45 -14.61 3.98
N ALA A 169 -11.19 -14.54 2.88
CA ALA A 169 -11.62 -15.72 2.12
C ALA A 169 -10.43 -16.53 1.58
N ARG A 170 -9.41 -15.85 1.02
CA ARG A 170 -8.19 -16.49 0.56
C ARG A 170 -7.39 -17.15 1.68
N LEU A 171 -7.40 -16.55 2.88
CA LEU A 171 -6.74 -17.12 4.05
C LEU A 171 -7.59 -18.20 4.74
N GLY A 172 -8.90 -18.29 4.50
CA GLY A 172 -9.81 -19.19 5.22
C GLY A 172 -9.91 -18.85 6.71
N VAL A 173 -10.01 -17.55 7.05
CA VAL A 173 -10.07 -17.05 8.43
C VAL A 173 -11.27 -16.11 8.57
N PRO A 174 -12.09 -16.23 9.64
CA PRO A 174 -13.16 -15.32 9.91
C PRO A 174 -12.63 -13.96 10.41
N ALA A 175 -13.39 -12.88 10.18
CA ALA A 175 -12.95 -11.51 10.43
C ALA A 175 -12.55 -11.26 11.89
N GLU A 176 -13.32 -11.77 12.85
CA GLU A 176 -13.07 -11.61 14.30
C GLU A 176 -11.78 -12.29 14.80
N ALA A 177 -11.20 -13.20 14.00
CA ALA A 177 -9.93 -13.86 14.27
C ALA A 177 -8.76 -13.25 13.47
N ALA A 178 -8.96 -12.08 12.86
CA ALA A 178 -7.95 -11.38 12.08
C ALA A 178 -7.69 -9.96 12.63
N LEU A 179 -6.44 -9.50 12.49
CA LEU A 179 -6.01 -8.15 12.77
C LEU A 179 -5.50 -7.52 11.47
N HIS A 180 -5.97 -6.31 11.15
CA HIS A 180 -5.36 -5.50 10.10
C HIS A 180 -4.49 -4.39 10.71
N VAL A 181 -3.32 -4.15 10.11
CA VAL A 181 -2.40 -3.07 10.49
C VAL A 181 -2.01 -2.28 9.25
N GLY A 182 -2.16 -0.97 9.31
CA GLY A 182 -1.77 -0.06 8.25
C GLY A 182 -1.65 1.39 8.74
N ASP A 183 -1.24 2.30 7.86
CA ASP A 183 -0.87 3.68 8.21
C ASP A 183 -1.95 4.73 7.93
N ASP A 184 -3.02 4.36 7.24
CA ASP A 184 -4.13 5.26 6.93
C ASP A 184 -5.30 5.03 7.90
N ARG A 185 -5.65 6.08 8.68
CA ARG A 185 -6.74 5.99 9.67
C ARG A 185 -8.07 5.56 9.06
N VAL A 186 -8.45 6.13 7.93
CA VAL A 186 -9.75 5.85 7.30
C VAL A 186 -9.72 4.52 6.56
N LYS A 187 -8.70 4.31 5.72
CA LYS A 187 -8.63 3.14 4.84
C LYS A 187 -8.29 1.87 5.62
N ASP A 188 -7.30 1.93 6.52
CA ASP A 188 -6.81 0.75 7.23
C ASP A 188 -7.53 0.53 8.54
N PHE A 189 -7.54 1.53 9.43
CA PHE A 189 -8.07 1.34 10.78
C PHE A 189 -9.60 1.27 10.78
N GLU A 190 -10.27 2.34 10.31
CA GLU A 190 -11.74 2.39 10.32
C GLU A 190 -12.34 1.40 9.34
N GLY A 191 -11.75 1.25 8.14
CA GLY A 191 -12.19 0.29 7.13
C GLY A 191 -12.13 -1.16 7.60
N ALA A 192 -11.06 -1.55 8.30
CA ALA A 192 -10.94 -2.90 8.86
C ALA A 192 -11.93 -3.14 10.00
N LEU A 193 -12.10 -2.18 10.92
CA LEU A 193 -13.11 -2.27 11.98
C LEU A 193 -14.53 -2.43 11.41
N ALA A 194 -14.87 -1.64 10.39
CA ALA A 194 -16.16 -1.74 9.72
C ALA A 194 -16.35 -3.08 8.98
N ALA A 195 -15.28 -3.73 8.56
CA ALA A 195 -15.31 -5.08 7.98
C ALA A 195 -15.30 -6.21 9.04
N GLY A 196 -15.35 -5.88 10.34
CA GLY A 196 -15.42 -6.84 11.45
C GLY A 196 -14.07 -7.38 11.91
N LEU A 197 -12.96 -6.86 11.40
CA LEU A 197 -11.62 -7.22 11.86
C LEU A 197 -11.28 -6.45 13.14
N ARG A 198 -10.24 -6.90 13.83
CA ARG A 198 -9.48 -6.04 14.72
C ARG A 198 -8.59 -5.14 13.88
N ALA A 199 -8.28 -3.94 14.39
CA ALA A 199 -7.41 -3.01 13.68
C ALA A 199 -6.40 -2.36 14.62
N ALA A 200 -5.22 -2.07 14.09
CA ALA A 200 -4.22 -1.21 14.72
C ALA A 200 -3.72 -0.18 13.68
N LEU A 201 -3.68 1.07 14.10
CA LEU A 201 -3.12 2.15 13.29
C LEU A 201 -1.60 2.22 13.51
N LEU A 202 -0.85 2.35 12.43
CA LEU A 202 0.58 2.59 12.45
C LEU A 202 0.84 4.06 12.06
N ASP A 203 1.47 4.84 12.95
CA ASP A 203 1.97 6.18 12.61
C ASP A 203 3.47 6.27 12.89
N ARG A 204 4.27 6.00 11.88
CA ARG A 204 5.74 6.04 11.96
C ARG A 204 6.29 7.45 12.23
N SER A 205 5.47 8.47 12.08
CA SER A 205 5.85 9.85 12.43
C SER A 205 5.72 10.16 13.93
N GLY A 206 4.98 9.31 14.67
CA GLY A 206 4.73 9.47 16.11
C GLY A 206 3.84 10.67 16.46
N ARG A 207 3.11 11.24 15.50
CA ARG A 207 2.22 12.37 15.74
C ARG A 207 0.89 11.96 16.38
N ASP A 208 0.45 10.75 16.12
CA ASP A 208 -0.76 10.19 16.71
C ASP A 208 -0.41 9.29 17.91
N ALA A 209 -0.64 9.80 19.12
CA ALA A 209 -0.35 9.06 20.36
C ALA A 209 -1.22 7.80 20.55
N SER A 210 -2.31 7.64 19.81
CA SER A 210 -3.17 6.45 19.84
C SER A 210 -2.71 5.36 18.88
N ALA A 211 -1.77 5.67 17.97
CA ALA A 211 -1.23 4.75 16.99
C ALA A 211 0.08 4.11 17.47
N TRP A 212 0.43 2.96 16.88
CA TRP A 212 1.75 2.38 17.04
C TRP A 212 2.77 3.16 16.23
N SER A 213 3.90 3.54 16.82
CA SER A 213 4.99 4.20 16.06
C SER A 213 5.88 3.20 15.33
N THR A 214 5.83 1.92 15.72
CA THR A 214 6.52 0.79 15.10
C THR A 214 5.63 -0.45 15.16
N LEU A 215 6.06 -1.54 14.55
CA LEU A 215 5.36 -2.82 14.65
C LEU A 215 5.81 -3.69 15.85
N ALA A 216 6.62 -3.15 16.74
CA ALA A 216 7.03 -3.85 17.96
C ALA A 216 5.85 -4.33 18.83
N PRO A 217 4.76 -3.56 19.03
CA PRO A 217 3.58 -4.06 19.75
C PRO A 217 2.97 -5.31 19.11
N LEU A 218 2.92 -5.39 17.77
CA LEU A 218 2.47 -6.59 17.07
C LEU A 218 3.37 -7.79 17.37
N ALA A 219 4.69 -7.58 17.32
CA ALA A 219 5.65 -8.63 17.69
C ALA A 219 5.46 -9.08 19.13
N GLY A 220 5.23 -8.15 20.06
CA GLY A 220 5.05 -8.40 21.49
C GLY A 220 3.81 -9.22 21.84
N LEU A 221 2.76 -9.22 21.00
CA LEU A 221 1.58 -10.06 21.22
C LEU A 221 1.89 -11.58 21.22
N PHE A 222 3.07 -11.97 20.74
CA PHE A 222 3.50 -13.35 20.55
C PHE A 222 4.81 -13.68 21.31
N ASP A 223 5.21 -12.85 22.32
CA ASP A 223 6.41 -13.09 23.12
C ASP A 223 6.21 -14.09 24.27
N GLY A 224 5.01 -14.61 24.46
CA GLY A 224 4.68 -15.48 25.59
C GLY A 224 3.66 -16.58 25.24
N ASN A 225 4.06 -17.65 24.68
CA ASN A 225 3.37 -18.89 24.33
C ASN A 225 2.86 -18.98 22.87
N PRO A 226 3.16 -20.07 22.16
CA PRO A 226 2.44 -20.39 20.92
C PRO A 226 0.96 -20.60 21.28
N PRO A 227 0.01 -20.17 20.44
CA PRO A 227 -1.39 -20.52 20.62
C PRO A 227 -1.49 -22.05 20.55
N GLY A 228 -1.94 -22.67 21.66
CA GLY A 228 -2.27 -24.08 21.73
C GLY A 228 -3.46 -24.47 20.85
#